data_13c11278145a9d5e37282a4d56e1ff09
#
_entry.id   13c11278145a9d5e37282a4d56e1ff09
#
_cell.length_a   1.000
_cell.length_b   1.000
_cell.length_c   1.000
_cell.angle_alpha   90.00
_cell.angle_beta   90.00
_cell.angle_gamma   90.00
#
_symmetry.space_group_name_H-M   'P 1'
#
loop_
_entity.id
_entity.type
_entity.pdbx_description
1 polymer ?
#
loop_
_entity_poly.entity_id
_entity_poly.type
_entity_poly.pdbx_seq_one_letter_code
_entity_poly.pdbx_strand_id
1 'polypeptide(L)'
;MTGTPQGRRLLAGRYELHAELGRGGMGVVWRGVDTQLGREVAVKELRLGMELDEAELRSRWERMMREARSAARVNHPNVIRVYDVVVEDGLPWIVMEYVEGRSLSDVIADSGPLPPERVAAVGIAVLDALTAAHRAGILHRDVKPSNVLLTGDGRVVLTDFGIARLEGDRTLTATGAVLGSPAYMAPER
;
A
#
# COMPACT_ATOMS: atom_id res chain seq x y z
N MET A 1 -17.74 11.01 27.41
CA MET A 1 -16.34 10.48 27.42
C MET A 1 -15.59 11.19 26.33
N THR A 2 -14.80 12.17 26.71
CA THR A 2 -14.06 13.08 25.83
C THR A 2 -12.83 12.38 25.28
N GLY A 3 -12.88 12.01 23.99
CA GLY A 3 -11.70 11.54 23.29
C GLY A 3 -10.68 12.67 23.22
N THR A 4 -9.49 12.42 23.73
CA THR A 4 -8.33 13.30 23.59
C THR A 4 -8.12 13.61 22.11
N PRO A 5 -7.99 14.90 21.70
CA PRO A 5 -7.64 15.22 20.33
C PRO A 5 -6.25 14.60 20.06
N GLN A 6 -6.18 13.62 19.16
CA GLN A 6 -4.90 13.11 18.66
C GLN A 6 -4.19 14.30 18.04
N GLY A 7 -3.11 14.76 18.70
CA GLY A 7 -2.33 15.89 18.24
C GLY A 7 -1.92 15.64 16.79
N ARG A 8 -2.11 16.66 15.95
CA ARG A 8 -1.70 16.66 14.56
C ARG A 8 -0.21 16.28 14.49
N ARG A 9 0.09 15.09 13.99
CA ARG A 9 1.47 14.62 13.85
C ARG A 9 2.02 15.13 12.52
N LEU A 10 3.09 15.89 12.58
CA LEU A 10 3.79 16.38 11.40
C LEU A 10 4.97 15.44 11.10
N LEU A 11 4.87 14.67 10.03
CA LEU A 11 5.89 13.74 9.57
C LEU A 11 6.91 14.47 8.68
N ALA A 12 8.19 14.28 8.96
CA ALA A 12 9.31 14.88 8.23
C ALA A 12 9.17 16.41 8.02
N GLY A 13 8.53 17.11 8.96
CA GLY A 13 8.30 18.55 8.87
C GLY A 13 7.41 19.00 7.70
N ARG A 14 6.73 18.09 7.02
CA ARG A 14 5.98 18.35 5.78
C ARG A 14 4.59 17.73 5.71
N TYR A 15 4.41 16.51 6.14
CA TYR A 15 3.17 15.78 5.98
C TYR A 15 2.37 15.77 7.28
N GLU A 16 1.27 16.51 7.33
CA GLU A 16 0.38 16.57 8.49
C GLU A 16 -0.59 15.39 8.46
N LEU A 17 -0.50 14.48 9.44
CA LEU A 17 -1.36 13.29 9.53
C LEU A 17 -2.64 13.64 10.28
N HIS A 18 -3.80 13.26 9.70
CA HIS A 18 -5.11 13.63 10.23
C HIS A 18 -5.89 12.45 10.77
N ALA A 19 -6.12 11.42 9.97
CA ALA A 19 -6.97 10.28 10.31
C ALA A 19 -6.37 8.96 9.82
N GLU A 20 -6.59 7.90 10.57
CA GLU A 20 -6.27 6.54 10.14
C GLU A 20 -7.28 6.10 9.07
N LEU A 21 -6.77 5.67 7.91
CA LEU A 21 -7.56 5.10 6.81
C LEU A 21 -7.68 3.58 6.93
N GLY A 22 -6.67 2.93 7.50
CA GLY A 22 -6.67 1.50 7.69
C GLY A 22 -5.43 1.01 8.43
N ARG A 23 -5.57 -0.17 9.03
CA ARG A 23 -4.52 -0.84 9.79
C ARG A 23 -4.43 -2.30 9.38
N GLY A 24 -3.22 -2.79 9.17
CA GLY A 24 -2.97 -4.19 8.81
C GLY A 24 -1.63 -4.69 9.31
N GLY A 25 -1.29 -5.93 8.98
CA GLY A 25 -0.03 -6.55 9.42
C GLY A 25 1.23 -5.82 8.92
N MET A 26 1.13 -5.02 7.85
CA MET A 26 2.25 -4.26 7.27
C MET A 26 2.36 -2.83 7.80
N GLY A 27 1.46 -2.37 8.68
CA GLY A 27 1.48 -1.03 9.24
C GLY A 27 0.14 -0.32 9.20
N VAL A 28 0.18 0.99 9.32
CA VAL A 28 -0.99 1.87 9.35
C VAL A 28 -0.93 2.81 8.15
N VAL A 29 -2.08 3.05 7.52
CA VAL A 29 -2.24 4.05 6.46
C VAL A 29 -3.02 5.23 7.03
N TRP A 30 -2.48 6.42 6.86
CA TRP A 30 -3.04 7.68 7.33
C TRP A 30 -3.50 8.55 6.17
N ARG A 31 -4.62 9.25 6.33
CA ARG A 31 -4.94 10.43 5.51
C ARG A 31 -4.17 11.62 6.07
N GLY A 32 -3.59 12.42 5.20
CA GLY A 32 -2.85 13.61 5.59
C GLY A 32 -2.83 14.67 4.49
N VAL A 33 -2.07 15.74 4.74
CA VAL A 33 -1.86 16.83 3.81
C VAL A 33 -0.36 17.10 3.65
N ASP A 34 0.10 17.19 2.42
CA ASP A 34 1.40 17.76 2.07
C ASP A 34 1.31 19.29 2.25
N THR A 35 1.84 19.81 3.33
CA THR A 35 1.72 21.23 3.71
C THR A 35 2.47 22.16 2.76
N GLN A 36 3.45 21.66 2.02
CA GLN A 36 4.20 22.46 1.04
C GLN A 36 3.46 22.60 -0.29
N LEU A 37 2.75 21.54 -0.72
CA LEU A 37 2.02 21.54 -2.00
C LEU A 37 0.51 21.72 -1.84
N GLY A 38 -0.02 21.75 -0.60
CA GLY A 38 -1.43 21.96 -0.30
C GLY A 38 -2.34 20.86 -0.85
N ARG A 39 -1.86 19.61 -0.93
CA ARG A 39 -2.62 18.48 -1.48
C ARG A 39 -2.84 17.38 -0.46
N GLU A 40 -3.94 16.67 -0.61
CA GLU A 40 -4.20 15.46 0.18
C GLU A 40 -3.26 14.33 -0.24
N VAL A 41 -2.86 13.55 0.76
CA VAL A 41 -1.98 12.38 0.62
C VAL A 41 -2.46 11.24 1.49
N ALA A 42 -2.16 10.01 1.07
CA ALA A 42 -2.16 8.84 1.92
C ALA A 42 -0.73 8.55 2.36
N VAL A 43 -0.53 8.28 3.64
CA VAL A 43 0.81 8.06 4.22
C VAL A 43 0.82 6.72 4.92
N LYS A 44 1.65 5.80 4.43
CA LYS A 44 1.76 4.44 4.95
C LYS A 44 3.00 4.30 5.82
N GLU A 45 2.80 4.03 7.11
CA GLU A 45 3.85 3.61 8.04
C GLU A 45 4.26 2.17 7.72
N LEU A 46 5.54 1.91 7.52
CA LEU A 46 6.03 0.55 7.31
C LEU A 46 6.67 0.02 8.58
N ARG A 47 6.16 -1.09 9.09
CA ARG A 47 6.74 -1.78 10.25
C ARG A 47 7.75 -2.81 9.76
N LEU A 48 9.02 -2.54 9.98
CA LEU A 48 10.08 -3.52 9.85
C LEU A 48 10.05 -4.39 11.11
N GLY A 49 10.00 -5.72 10.94
CA GLY A 49 9.94 -6.66 12.08
C GLY A 49 11.03 -6.37 13.12
N MET A 50 10.64 -6.41 14.39
CA MET A 50 11.50 -5.97 15.53
C MET A 50 12.59 -6.97 15.95
N GLU A 51 12.74 -8.10 15.26
CA GLU A 51 13.68 -9.19 15.62
C GLU A 51 14.91 -9.30 14.68
N LEU A 52 15.21 -8.23 13.92
CA LEU A 52 16.29 -8.24 12.95
C LEU A 52 17.54 -7.59 13.53
N ASP A 53 18.70 -8.13 13.16
CA ASP A 53 19.97 -7.45 13.46
C ASP A 53 20.15 -6.17 12.58
N GLU A 54 21.12 -5.33 12.95
CA GLU A 54 21.36 -4.05 12.24
C GLU A 54 21.70 -4.23 10.76
N ALA A 55 22.40 -5.31 10.39
CA ALA A 55 22.82 -5.56 9.01
C ALA A 55 21.62 -5.99 8.16
N GLU A 56 20.73 -6.84 8.71
CA GLU A 56 19.49 -7.26 8.07
C GLU A 56 18.54 -6.09 7.92
N LEU A 57 18.38 -5.25 8.95
CA LEU A 57 17.56 -4.02 8.88
C LEU A 57 18.06 -3.10 7.78
N ARG A 58 19.39 -2.87 7.68
CA ARG A 58 19.98 -2.01 6.66
C ARG A 58 19.77 -2.57 5.25
N SER A 59 19.98 -3.87 5.06
CA SER A 59 19.76 -4.55 3.77
C SER A 59 18.30 -4.46 3.34
N ARG A 60 17.34 -4.70 4.25
CA ARG A 60 15.91 -4.57 3.99
C ARG A 60 15.53 -3.13 3.64
N TRP A 61 16.07 -2.18 4.38
CA TRP A 61 15.89 -0.76 4.12
C TRP A 61 16.32 -0.36 2.69
N GLU A 62 17.55 -0.69 2.30
CA GLU A 62 18.07 -0.36 0.97
C GLU A 62 17.24 -0.96 -0.16
N ARG A 63 16.78 -2.19 0.03
CA ARG A 63 15.94 -2.89 -0.94
C ARG A 63 14.57 -2.21 -1.06
N MET A 64 13.95 -1.92 0.06
CA MET A 64 12.67 -1.22 0.12
C MET A 64 12.74 0.16 -0.54
N MET A 65 13.80 0.92 -0.28
CA MET A 65 14.03 2.22 -0.93
C MET A 65 14.21 2.10 -2.45
N ARG A 66 14.86 1.03 -2.93
CA ARG A 66 14.96 0.76 -4.37
C ARG A 66 13.59 0.45 -4.98
N GLU A 67 12.80 -0.40 -4.34
CA GLU A 67 11.47 -0.77 -4.82
C GLU A 67 10.52 0.45 -4.82
N ALA A 68 10.53 1.25 -3.75
CA ALA A 68 9.73 2.47 -3.65
C ALA A 68 10.10 3.50 -4.73
N ARG A 69 11.40 3.70 -4.99
CA ARG A 69 11.88 4.58 -6.09
C ARG A 69 11.45 4.04 -7.46
N SER A 70 11.43 2.73 -7.65
CA SER A 70 10.93 2.13 -8.88
C SER A 70 9.42 2.34 -9.01
N ALA A 71 8.65 2.12 -7.94
CA ALA A 71 7.22 2.35 -7.91
C ALA A 71 6.85 3.82 -8.22
N ALA A 72 7.65 4.79 -7.73
CA ALA A 72 7.45 6.21 -8.00
C ALA A 72 7.61 6.58 -9.49
N ARG A 73 8.24 5.73 -10.30
CA ARG A 73 8.37 5.95 -11.76
C ARG A 73 7.15 5.47 -12.55
N VAL A 74 6.28 4.66 -11.94
CA VAL A 74 5.08 4.16 -12.63
C VAL A 74 4.03 5.27 -12.63
N ASN A 75 3.72 5.77 -13.81
CA ASN A 75 2.65 6.74 -14.02
C ASN A 75 1.56 6.11 -14.87
N HIS A 76 0.51 5.60 -14.23
CA HIS A 76 -0.61 4.94 -14.90
C HIS A 76 -1.90 5.23 -14.13
N PRO A 77 -3.06 5.47 -14.79
CA PRO A 77 -4.31 5.80 -14.11
C PRO A 77 -4.81 4.73 -13.13
N ASN A 78 -4.48 3.48 -13.38
CA ASN A 78 -4.88 2.35 -12.54
C ASN A 78 -3.82 1.91 -11.53
N VAL A 79 -2.71 2.65 -11.39
CA VAL A 79 -1.66 2.40 -10.38
C VAL A 79 -1.64 3.55 -9.39
N ILE A 80 -1.60 3.23 -8.09
CA ILE A 80 -1.42 4.23 -7.05
C ILE A 80 -0.12 5.00 -7.28
N ARG A 81 -0.17 6.32 -7.28
CA ARG A 81 1.01 7.15 -7.47
C ARG A 81 1.76 7.32 -6.15
N VAL A 82 3.03 6.91 -6.12
CA VAL A 82 3.94 7.21 -5.02
C VAL A 82 4.55 8.60 -5.25
N TYR A 83 4.48 9.45 -4.22
CA TYR A 83 4.97 10.81 -4.27
C TYR A 83 6.32 10.99 -3.60
N ASP A 84 6.51 10.30 -2.47
CA ASP A 84 7.72 10.44 -1.66
C ASP A 84 7.93 9.22 -0.77
N VAL A 85 9.16 9.09 -0.27
CA VAL A 85 9.50 8.14 0.80
C VAL A 85 10.34 8.89 1.82
N VAL A 86 9.83 8.99 3.03
CA VAL A 86 10.49 9.71 4.12
C VAL A 86 10.86 8.77 5.25
N VAL A 87 11.81 9.20 6.06
CA VAL A 87 12.27 8.48 7.25
C VAL A 87 12.02 9.35 8.45
N GLU A 88 11.36 8.80 9.47
CA GLU A 88 11.21 9.46 10.76
C GLU A 88 11.34 8.43 11.87
N ASP A 89 12.10 8.76 12.89
CA ASP A 89 12.42 7.87 14.01
C ASP A 89 12.99 6.50 13.57
N GLY A 90 13.75 6.48 12.48
CA GLY A 90 14.30 5.25 11.90
C GLY A 90 13.28 4.37 11.15
N LEU A 91 12.01 4.80 11.07
CA LEU A 91 10.96 4.08 10.36
C LEU A 91 10.71 4.69 8.99
N PRO A 92 10.49 3.87 7.95
CA PRO A 92 10.13 4.31 6.63
C PRO A 92 8.63 4.61 6.52
N TRP A 93 8.33 5.69 5.80
CA TRP A 93 6.96 6.09 5.47
C TRP A 93 6.86 6.31 3.97
N ILE A 94 5.82 5.77 3.36
CA ILE A 94 5.52 5.99 1.94
C ILE A 94 4.41 7.01 1.84
N VAL A 95 4.68 8.09 1.12
CA VAL A 95 3.68 9.12 0.80
C VAL A 95 3.16 8.87 -0.61
N MET A 96 1.84 8.75 -0.76
CA MET A 96 1.21 8.41 -2.01
C MET A 96 -0.08 9.21 -2.24
N GLU A 97 -0.63 9.08 -3.42
CA GLU A 97 -1.92 9.63 -3.80
C GLU A 97 -2.99 9.21 -2.79
N TYR A 98 -3.75 10.20 -2.28
CA TYR A 98 -4.99 9.90 -1.60
C TYR A 98 -6.08 9.64 -2.64
N VAL A 99 -6.64 8.45 -2.62
CA VAL A 99 -7.73 8.04 -3.52
C VAL A 99 -9.00 7.94 -2.70
N GLU A 100 -9.95 8.84 -2.97
CA GLU A 100 -11.27 8.76 -2.37
C GLU A 100 -12.07 7.63 -3.01
N GLY A 101 -12.19 6.52 -2.28
CA GLY A 101 -12.82 5.30 -2.80
C GLY A 101 -12.94 4.23 -1.72
N ARG A 102 -13.46 3.08 -2.14
CA ARG A 102 -13.61 1.90 -1.27
C ARG A 102 -12.83 0.73 -1.86
N SER A 103 -12.32 -0.13 -1.02
CA SER A 103 -11.69 -1.35 -1.52
C SER A 103 -12.75 -2.26 -2.17
N LEU A 104 -12.32 -3.01 -3.17
CA LEU A 104 -13.17 -4.03 -3.80
C LEU A 104 -13.67 -5.06 -2.77
N SER A 105 -12.85 -5.36 -1.73
CA SER A 105 -13.29 -6.24 -0.65
C SER A 105 -14.44 -5.67 0.15
N ASP A 106 -14.42 -4.37 0.47
CA ASP A 106 -15.49 -3.71 1.23
C ASP A 106 -16.76 -3.59 0.38
N VAL A 107 -16.62 -3.32 -0.92
CA VAL A 107 -17.77 -3.29 -1.84
C VAL A 107 -18.43 -4.66 -1.92
N ILE A 108 -17.65 -5.74 -2.04
CA ILE A 108 -18.19 -7.10 -2.07
C ILE A 108 -18.84 -7.48 -0.73
N ALA A 109 -18.23 -7.10 0.38
CA ALA A 109 -18.76 -7.40 1.71
C ALA A 109 -20.13 -6.72 1.96
N ASP A 110 -20.27 -5.47 1.52
CA ASP A 110 -21.51 -4.70 1.76
C ASP A 110 -22.61 -4.96 0.71
N SER A 111 -22.23 -5.15 -0.55
CA SER A 111 -23.19 -5.20 -1.67
C SER A 111 -23.32 -6.58 -2.32
N GLY A 112 -22.51 -7.56 -1.87
CA GLY A 112 -22.43 -8.88 -2.48
C GLY A 112 -21.62 -8.90 -3.78
N PRO A 113 -21.73 -9.97 -4.58
CA PRO A 113 -20.97 -10.15 -5.80
C PRO A 113 -21.32 -9.09 -6.85
N LEU A 114 -20.30 -8.63 -7.58
CA LEU A 114 -20.47 -7.67 -8.66
C LEU A 114 -21.07 -8.34 -9.91
N PRO A 115 -21.83 -7.60 -10.74
CA PRO A 115 -22.23 -8.05 -12.07
C PRO A 115 -21.04 -8.43 -12.94
N PRO A 116 -21.16 -9.44 -13.84
CA PRO A 116 -20.05 -9.92 -14.67
C PRO A 116 -19.34 -8.82 -15.48
N GLU A 117 -20.10 -7.87 -16.02
CA GLU A 117 -19.55 -6.74 -16.77
C GLU A 117 -18.66 -5.85 -15.90
N ARG A 118 -19.07 -5.65 -14.65
CA ARG A 118 -18.29 -4.87 -13.68
C ARG A 118 -17.01 -5.60 -13.26
N VAL A 119 -17.10 -6.92 -13.08
CA VAL A 119 -15.93 -7.78 -12.81
C VAL A 119 -14.94 -7.70 -13.96
N ALA A 120 -15.42 -7.79 -15.21
CA ALA A 120 -14.59 -7.69 -16.40
C ALA A 120 -13.88 -6.32 -16.48
N ALA A 121 -14.60 -5.22 -16.24
CA ALA A 121 -14.02 -3.88 -16.25
C ALA A 121 -12.93 -3.71 -15.17
N VAL A 122 -13.18 -4.18 -13.95
CA VAL A 122 -12.18 -4.17 -12.87
C VAL A 122 -10.98 -5.03 -13.24
N GLY A 123 -11.21 -6.23 -13.80
CA GLY A 123 -10.15 -7.15 -14.21
C GLY A 123 -9.24 -6.53 -15.27
N ILE A 124 -9.79 -5.89 -16.30
CA ILE A 124 -9.04 -5.18 -17.35
C ILE A 124 -8.17 -4.08 -16.72
N ALA A 125 -8.74 -3.23 -15.88
CA ALA A 125 -8.01 -2.14 -15.22
C ALA A 125 -6.84 -2.65 -14.33
N VAL A 126 -7.05 -3.76 -13.61
CA VAL A 126 -5.98 -4.39 -12.80
C VAL A 126 -4.89 -4.98 -13.70
N LEU A 127 -5.24 -5.62 -14.83
CA LEU A 127 -4.26 -6.15 -15.79
C LEU A 127 -3.44 -5.03 -16.44
N ASP A 128 -4.07 -3.90 -16.78
CA ASP A 128 -3.38 -2.73 -17.31
C ASP A 128 -2.40 -2.14 -16.28
N ALA A 129 -2.83 -2.05 -15.02
CA ALA A 129 -1.96 -1.63 -13.90
C ALA A 129 -0.74 -2.55 -13.75
N LEU A 130 -0.97 -3.87 -13.75
CA LEU A 130 0.10 -4.87 -13.64
C LEU A 130 1.05 -4.82 -14.85
N THR A 131 0.52 -4.62 -16.05
CA THR A 131 1.32 -4.48 -17.27
C THR A 131 2.23 -3.25 -17.18
N ALA A 132 1.71 -2.11 -16.72
CA ALA A 132 2.48 -0.89 -16.51
C ALA A 132 3.59 -1.08 -15.47
N ALA A 133 3.28 -1.75 -14.35
CA ALA A 133 4.25 -2.07 -13.30
C ALA A 133 5.36 -3.01 -13.80
N HIS A 134 5.00 -4.08 -14.51
CA HIS A 134 5.95 -5.06 -15.06
C HIS A 134 6.92 -4.43 -16.07
N ARG A 135 6.44 -3.51 -16.91
CA ARG A 135 7.32 -2.73 -17.81
C ARG A 135 8.34 -1.88 -17.05
N ALA A 136 8.02 -1.45 -15.84
CA ALA A 136 8.93 -0.74 -14.95
C ALA A 136 9.79 -1.68 -14.08
N GLY A 137 9.71 -3.00 -14.28
CA GLY A 137 10.45 -4.01 -13.52
C GLY A 137 9.88 -4.27 -12.12
N ILE A 138 8.62 -3.93 -11.87
CA ILE A 138 7.98 -4.06 -10.56
C ILE A 138 6.97 -5.20 -10.57
N LEU A 139 7.08 -6.10 -9.60
CA LEU A 139 6.10 -7.15 -9.33
C LEU A 139 5.22 -6.73 -8.13
N HIS A 140 3.90 -6.86 -8.26
CA HIS A 140 2.97 -6.46 -7.19
C HIS A 140 3.03 -7.41 -5.98
N ARG A 141 3.12 -8.71 -6.18
CA ARG A 141 3.26 -9.78 -5.17
C ARG A 141 2.11 -9.99 -4.18
N ASP A 142 1.08 -9.11 -4.17
CA ASP A 142 -0.07 -9.20 -3.26
C ASP A 142 -1.37 -8.70 -3.91
N VAL A 143 -1.67 -9.19 -5.12
CA VAL A 143 -2.94 -8.83 -5.80
C VAL A 143 -4.10 -9.50 -5.07
N LYS A 144 -5.01 -8.68 -4.55
CA LYS A 144 -6.21 -9.13 -3.83
C LYS A 144 -7.26 -8.01 -3.79
N PRO A 145 -8.54 -8.31 -3.52
CA PRO A 145 -9.60 -7.30 -3.52
C PRO A 145 -9.38 -6.12 -2.57
N SER A 146 -8.74 -6.33 -1.43
CA SER A 146 -8.45 -5.24 -0.49
C SER A 146 -7.38 -4.25 -0.99
N ASN A 147 -6.62 -4.62 -2.02
CA ASN A 147 -5.61 -3.77 -2.64
C ASN A 147 -6.10 -3.15 -3.96
N VAL A 148 -7.40 -3.27 -4.27
CA VAL A 148 -8.05 -2.64 -5.43
C VAL A 148 -9.04 -1.61 -4.90
N LEU A 149 -8.82 -0.33 -5.18
CA LEU A 149 -9.74 0.75 -4.84
C LEU A 149 -10.67 1.06 -6.01
N LEU A 150 -11.93 1.25 -5.69
CA LEU A 150 -12.98 1.69 -6.61
C LEU A 150 -13.43 3.09 -6.20
N THR A 151 -13.29 4.07 -7.09
CA THR A 151 -13.72 5.45 -6.85
C THR A 151 -15.16 5.69 -7.31
N GLY A 152 -15.78 6.76 -6.83
CA GLY A 152 -17.15 7.13 -7.20
C GLY A 152 -17.30 7.50 -8.68
N ASP A 153 -16.25 7.98 -9.33
CA ASP A 153 -16.21 8.30 -10.78
C ASP A 153 -15.89 7.06 -11.67
N GLY A 154 -15.74 5.88 -11.05
CA GLY A 154 -15.52 4.63 -11.76
C GLY A 154 -14.06 4.26 -12.03
N ARG A 155 -13.11 5.06 -11.56
CA ARG A 155 -11.68 4.71 -11.64
C ARG A 155 -11.38 3.49 -10.77
N VAL A 156 -10.52 2.59 -11.25
CA VAL A 156 -10.00 1.43 -10.53
C VAL A 156 -8.53 1.65 -10.28
N VAL A 157 -8.08 1.56 -9.02
CA VAL A 157 -6.68 1.82 -8.65
C VAL A 157 -6.10 0.64 -7.88
N LEU A 158 -5.03 0.05 -8.40
CA LEU A 158 -4.26 -0.98 -7.71
C LEU A 158 -3.26 -0.32 -6.76
N THR A 159 -3.35 -0.68 -5.48
CA THR A 159 -2.54 -0.12 -4.38
C THR A 159 -1.64 -1.18 -3.78
N ASP A 160 -0.77 -0.77 -2.85
CA ASP A 160 0.06 -1.68 -2.04
C ASP A 160 0.97 -2.60 -2.88
N PHE A 161 1.59 -2.02 -3.93
CA PHE A 161 2.69 -2.69 -4.61
C PHE A 161 3.71 -3.18 -3.57
N GLY A 162 4.22 -4.39 -3.73
CA GLY A 162 4.96 -5.18 -2.76
C GLY A 162 6.22 -4.58 -2.11
N ILE A 163 6.27 -3.23 -1.98
CA ILE A 163 7.37 -2.46 -1.39
C ILE A 163 7.74 -2.94 0.03
N ALA A 164 6.77 -3.55 0.73
CA ALA A 164 6.98 -4.10 2.08
C ALA A 164 7.26 -5.62 2.09
N ARG A 165 7.16 -6.30 0.94
CA ARG A 165 7.40 -7.75 0.81
C ARG A 165 8.72 -8.01 0.11
N LEU A 166 9.76 -8.23 0.87
CA LEU A 166 11.09 -8.56 0.37
C LEU A 166 11.15 -10.04 -0.06
N GLU A 167 11.83 -10.32 -1.18
CA GLU A 167 12.21 -11.68 -1.55
C GLU A 167 13.07 -12.27 -0.42
N GLY A 168 12.62 -13.38 0.14
CA GLY A 168 13.25 -14.03 1.30
C GLY A 168 12.43 -13.95 2.59
N ASP A 169 11.37 -13.17 2.67
CA ASP A 169 10.37 -13.32 3.72
C ASP A 169 9.59 -14.64 3.56
N ARG A 170 10.30 -15.76 3.54
CA ARG A 170 9.83 -17.09 3.94
C ARG A 170 9.74 -17.12 5.46
N THR A 171 9.15 -16.13 6.04
CA THR A 171 8.77 -16.22 7.44
C THR A 171 7.44 -16.98 7.50
N LEU A 172 7.55 -18.31 7.53
CA LEU A 172 6.93 -18.98 8.67
C LEU A 172 7.26 -18.11 9.88
N THR A 173 6.28 -17.34 10.36
CA THR A 173 6.38 -16.84 11.74
C THR A 173 6.72 -18.04 12.63
N ALA A 174 7.42 -17.84 13.74
CA ALA A 174 7.69 -18.89 14.72
C ALA A 174 6.42 -19.65 15.14
N THR A 175 5.25 -19.19 14.74
CA THR A 175 3.91 -19.78 14.94
C THR A 175 3.36 -20.53 13.72
N GLY A 176 4.13 -20.70 12.62
CA GLY A 176 3.66 -21.47 11.44
C GLY A 176 2.61 -20.73 10.58
N ALA A 177 2.33 -19.46 10.83
CA ALA A 177 1.37 -18.69 10.04
C ALA A 177 1.98 -18.26 8.71
N VAL A 178 1.33 -18.61 7.58
CA VAL A 178 1.70 -18.16 6.23
C VAL A 178 1.47 -16.66 6.12
N LEU A 179 2.55 -15.88 5.97
CA LEU A 179 2.44 -14.44 5.77
C LEU A 179 1.90 -14.15 4.36
N GLY A 180 0.69 -13.59 4.27
CA GLY A 180 0.06 -13.24 3.01
C GLY A 180 -1.42 -13.57 3.00
N SER A 181 -2.01 -13.50 1.81
CA SER A 181 -3.40 -13.91 1.56
C SER A 181 -3.39 -15.20 0.74
N PRO A 182 -3.28 -16.39 1.37
CA PRO A 182 -3.09 -17.68 0.67
C PRO A 182 -4.15 -17.93 -0.40
N ALA A 183 -5.38 -17.44 -0.19
CA ALA A 183 -6.50 -17.59 -1.13
C ALA A 183 -6.27 -16.91 -2.49
N TYR A 184 -5.29 -16.00 -2.57
CA TYR A 184 -4.95 -15.24 -3.80
C TYR A 184 -3.53 -15.50 -4.28
N MET A 185 -2.83 -16.45 -3.67
CA MET A 185 -1.49 -16.83 -4.12
C MET A 185 -1.57 -17.81 -5.28
N ALA A 186 -0.63 -17.67 -6.21
CA ALA A 186 -0.42 -18.68 -7.24
C ALA A 186 0.11 -19.98 -6.60
N PRO A 187 -0.30 -21.16 -7.12
CA PRO A 187 0.03 -22.46 -6.49
C PRO A 187 1.54 -22.74 -6.45
N GLU A 188 2.34 -22.10 -7.29
CA GLU A 188 3.80 -22.21 -7.33
C GLU A 188 4.51 -21.40 -6.24
N ARG A 189 3.78 -20.61 -5.44
CA ARG A 189 4.29 -19.78 -4.32
C ARG A 189 3.89 -20.39 -2.98
#